data_6b5019395cde5ce7a155a9f027cdcf26
#
_entry.id   6b5019395cde5ce7a155a9f027cdcf26
#
_cell.length_a   1.000
_cell.length_b   1.000
_cell.length_c   1.000
_cell.angle_alpha   90.00
_cell.angle_beta   90.00
_cell.angle_gamma   90.00
#
_symmetry.space_group_name_H-M   'P 1'
#
loop_
_entity.id
_entity.type
_entity.pdbx_description
1 polymer ?
#
loop_
_entity_poly.entity_id
_entity_poly.type
_entity_poly.pdbx_seq_one_letter_code
_entity_poly.pdbx_strand_id
1 'polypeptide(L)'
;MARRSGSLRLAKLLGGATTDKSCSTGSRQCLAHGAWRTRLAAFSPPDVDARAMAAKVEPFWIRKTLDQLDPEEWESLCDGCGLCCLQKLEDEDDNSVYYTRIACKLLDLKTCQCTDYPNRRDFVPDCIQLTPGKADEFKWLPPTCGYRLVSEGKDLPLWHHLVCGDRDAVHHERISQSGRMLAEGSVPEDDWEDHLIFRAG
;
A
#
# COMPACT_ATOMS: atom_id res chain seq x y z
N MET A 1 -18.66 -24.62 9.65
CA MET A 1 -18.10 -23.26 9.70
C MET A 1 -18.66 -22.58 10.93
N ALA A 2 -17.82 -22.31 11.92
CA ALA A 2 -18.26 -21.66 13.16
C ALA A 2 -18.49 -20.17 12.84
N ARG A 3 -19.71 -19.67 13.01
CA ARG A 3 -20.02 -18.24 12.99
C ARG A 3 -19.22 -17.59 14.13
N ARG A 4 -18.42 -16.57 13.82
CA ARG A 4 -17.80 -15.74 14.85
C ARG A 4 -18.91 -15.03 15.60
N SER A 5 -18.86 -15.04 16.94
CA SER A 5 -19.87 -14.41 17.78
C SER A 5 -19.56 -12.93 18.08
N GLY A 6 -18.80 -12.27 17.24
CA GLY A 6 -18.54 -10.83 17.33
C GLY A 6 -19.37 -10.10 16.30
N SER A 7 -19.93 -8.95 16.64
CA SER A 7 -20.62 -8.06 15.72
C SER A 7 -19.59 -7.21 14.99
N LEU A 8 -19.65 -7.19 13.66
CA LEU A 8 -18.86 -6.28 12.84
C LEU A 8 -19.73 -5.05 12.54
N ARG A 9 -19.13 -3.88 12.59
CA ARG A 9 -19.77 -2.61 12.22
C ARG A 9 -18.99 -1.90 11.12
N LEU A 10 -19.64 -1.03 10.40
CA LEU A 10 -18.98 -0.20 9.40
C LEU A 10 -17.86 0.63 10.05
N ALA A 11 -16.62 0.39 9.62
CA ALA A 11 -15.45 1.08 10.18
C ALA A 11 -15.44 2.53 9.71
N LYS A 12 -15.79 3.45 10.62
CA LYS A 12 -15.48 4.86 10.48
C LYS A 12 -14.07 5.07 11.02
N LEU A 13 -13.07 5.09 10.13
CA LEU A 13 -11.68 5.29 10.50
C LEU A 13 -11.45 6.74 10.96
N LEU A 14 -11.92 7.06 12.16
CA LEU A 14 -11.64 8.32 12.86
C LEU A 14 -10.44 8.09 13.75
N GLY A 15 -9.40 8.93 13.55
CA GLY A 15 -8.12 8.83 14.23
C GLY A 15 -8.24 8.68 15.75
N GLY A 16 -7.67 7.60 16.22
CA GLY A 16 -7.46 7.33 17.64
C GLY A 16 -6.03 6.89 17.83
N ALA A 17 -5.24 7.72 18.50
CA ALA A 17 -3.87 7.46 18.88
C ALA A 17 -3.83 6.33 19.91
N THR A 18 -3.09 5.25 19.65
CA THR A 18 -2.66 4.33 20.69
C THR A 18 -1.16 4.20 20.71
N THR A 19 -0.64 4.47 21.89
CA THR A 19 0.75 4.52 22.33
C THR A 19 1.43 3.16 22.28
N ASP A 20 2.59 3.20 21.70
CA ASP A 20 3.83 2.42 21.82
C ASP A 20 4.02 1.46 22.99
N LYS A 21 4.65 0.31 22.70
CA LYS A 21 5.69 -0.29 23.54
C LYS A 21 6.68 -1.15 22.76
N SER A 22 7.92 -0.72 22.89
CA SER A 22 9.19 -1.30 22.47
C SER A 22 9.42 -2.76 22.85
N CYS A 23 10.15 -3.50 22.04
CA CYS A 23 11.07 -4.54 22.54
C CYS A 23 12.25 -4.80 21.59
N SER A 24 13.37 -4.96 22.24
CA SER A 24 14.78 -4.94 21.91
C SER A 24 15.33 -6.21 21.24
N THR A 25 16.37 -5.99 20.48
CA THR A 25 17.66 -6.73 20.34
C THR A 25 17.72 -8.27 20.20
N GLY A 26 18.46 -8.71 19.19
CA GLY A 26 18.98 -10.09 19.14
C GLY A 26 19.91 -10.32 17.95
N SER A 27 21.19 -10.06 18.17
CA SER A 27 22.30 -10.41 17.29
C SER A 27 22.46 -11.93 17.12
N ARG A 28 22.78 -12.43 15.94
CA ARG A 28 23.62 -13.63 15.77
C ARG A 28 24.42 -13.60 14.48
N GLN A 29 25.71 -13.58 14.66
CA GLN A 29 26.75 -13.89 13.69
C GLN A 29 26.70 -15.37 13.31
N CYS A 30 27.04 -15.70 12.09
CA CYS A 30 27.66 -16.99 11.73
C CYS A 30 28.75 -16.80 10.69
N LEU A 31 29.94 -17.18 11.09
CA LEU A 31 31.18 -17.45 10.36
C LEU A 31 30.98 -18.74 9.50
N ALA A 32 31.60 -19.00 8.40
CA ALA A 32 32.95 -19.02 7.96
C ALA A 32 33.15 -20.00 6.77
N HIS A 33 34.21 -19.78 6.03
CA HIS A 33 35.16 -20.70 5.37
C HIS A 33 34.75 -21.38 4.06
N GLY A 34 35.61 -21.15 3.06
CA GLY A 34 35.75 -21.97 1.86
C GLY A 34 36.64 -21.32 0.79
N ALA A 35 37.96 -21.42 0.97
CA ALA A 35 38.92 -20.98 -0.04
C ALA A 35 39.00 -21.99 -1.20
N TRP A 36 38.74 -21.53 -2.42
CA TRP A 36 39.15 -22.24 -3.64
C TRP A 36 39.99 -21.31 -4.49
N ARG A 37 41.32 -21.62 -4.52
CA ARG A 37 42.23 -21.02 -5.48
C ARG A 37 42.11 -21.77 -6.80
N THR A 38 41.65 -21.11 -7.85
CA THR A 38 41.93 -21.53 -9.22
C THR A 38 42.47 -20.31 -9.99
N ARG A 39 43.65 -20.54 -10.57
CA ARG A 39 44.33 -19.60 -11.48
C ARG A 39 43.48 -19.40 -12.70
N LEU A 40 43.11 -18.16 -13.00
CA LEU A 40 42.61 -17.78 -14.30
C LEU A 40 43.44 -16.61 -14.85
N ALA A 41 43.79 -16.77 -16.12
CA ALA A 41 44.61 -15.88 -16.93
C ALA A 41 44.04 -14.43 -16.90
N ALA A 42 44.93 -13.48 -16.94
CA ALA A 42 44.66 -12.08 -17.08
C ALA A 42 43.89 -11.80 -18.36
N PHE A 43 42.57 -11.66 -18.20
CA PHE A 43 41.71 -11.00 -19.19
C PHE A 43 41.60 -9.55 -18.77
N SER A 44 42.27 -8.67 -19.52
CA SER A 44 42.04 -7.22 -19.40
C SER A 44 40.67 -6.93 -19.99
N PRO A 45 39.71 -6.46 -19.19
CA PRO A 45 38.46 -6.00 -19.76
C PRO A 45 38.74 -4.76 -20.64
N PRO A 46 38.00 -4.60 -21.78
CA PRO A 46 38.09 -3.38 -22.55
C PRO A 46 37.69 -2.20 -21.68
N ASP A 47 38.35 -1.04 -21.89
CA ASP A 47 38.03 0.23 -21.24
C ASP A 47 36.53 0.49 -21.38
N VAL A 48 35.75 0.09 -20.38
CA VAL A 48 34.35 0.52 -20.22
C VAL A 48 34.40 1.97 -19.76
N ASP A 49 34.07 2.80 -20.70
CA ASP A 49 33.97 4.25 -20.57
C ASP A 49 33.35 4.62 -19.21
N ALA A 50 34.16 5.20 -18.33
CA ALA A 50 33.75 5.68 -17.00
C ALA A 50 32.72 6.81 -17.05
N ARG A 51 32.21 7.13 -18.27
CA ARG A 51 31.16 8.11 -18.54
C ARG A 51 29.74 7.59 -18.42
N ALA A 52 29.52 6.30 -18.26
CA ALA A 52 28.20 5.67 -18.16
C ALA A 52 27.69 5.49 -16.72
N MET A 53 28.42 5.90 -15.72
CA MET A 53 27.89 6.06 -14.36
C MET A 53 27.30 7.46 -14.18
N ALA A 54 26.28 7.80 -14.97
CA ALA A 54 25.34 8.84 -14.57
C ALA A 54 24.82 8.42 -13.19
N ALA A 55 25.18 9.16 -12.15
CA ALA A 55 24.72 8.96 -10.80
C ALA A 55 23.19 8.81 -10.88
N LYS A 56 22.69 7.61 -10.61
CA LYS A 56 21.25 7.32 -10.63
C LYS A 56 20.66 8.21 -9.54
N VAL A 57 20.04 9.31 -9.92
CA VAL A 57 19.41 10.23 -8.97
C VAL A 57 18.39 9.40 -8.20
N GLU A 58 18.58 9.27 -6.88
CA GLU A 58 17.63 8.55 -6.04
C GLU A 58 16.22 9.12 -6.23
N PRO A 59 15.20 8.26 -6.29
CA PRO A 59 13.82 8.70 -6.45
C PRO A 59 13.38 9.67 -5.35
N PHE A 60 12.41 10.53 -5.64
CA PHE A 60 11.94 11.52 -4.68
C PHE A 60 11.40 10.88 -3.39
N TRP A 61 10.72 9.73 -3.47
CA TRP A 61 10.16 9.00 -2.33
C TRP A 61 11.21 8.38 -1.40
N ILE A 62 12.48 8.33 -1.81
CA ILE A 62 13.62 7.93 -0.98
C ILE A 62 14.32 9.15 -0.39
N ARG A 63 14.44 10.25 -1.19
CA ARG A 63 15.21 11.44 -0.81
C ARG A 63 14.45 12.43 0.08
N LYS A 64 13.12 12.47 -0.05
CA LYS A 64 12.26 13.45 0.62
C LYS A 64 11.52 12.80 1.77
N THR A 65 11.30 13.54 2.84
CA THR A 65 10.34 13.18 3.89
C THR A 65 8.92 13.48 3.41
N LEU A 66 7.90 12.89 4.05
CA LEU A 66 6.51 13.04 3.62
C LEU A 66 6.05 14.51 3.53
N ASP A 67 6.52 15.34 4.46
CA ASP A 67 6.22 16.78 4.51
C ASP A 67 6.94 17.61 3.44
N GLN A 68 7.94 17.05 2.78
CA GLN A 68 8.68 17.67 1.69
C GLN A 68 8.12 17.33 0.31
N LEU A 69 7.16 16.39 0.24
CA LEU A 69 6.51 16.03 -1.02
C LEU A 69 5.58 17.17 -1.45
N ASP A 70 5.68 17.55 -2.70
CA ASP A 70 4.69 18.42 -3.28
C ASP A 70 3.37 17.68 -3.59
N PRO A 71 2.27 18.37 -3.88
CA PRO A 71 0.99 17.72 -4.14
C PRO A 71 1.01 16.70 -5.29
N GLU A 72 1.80 16.93 -6.34
CA GLU A 72 1.91 16.00 -7.48
C GLU A 72 2.68 14.75 -7.09
N GLU A 73 3.79 14.90 -6.37
CA GLU A 73 4.57 13.78 -5.83
C GLU A 73 3.72 12.97 -4.85
N TRP A 74 2.98 13.64 -3.96
CA TRP A 74 2.09 12.98 -3.01
C TRP A 74 1.02 12.14 -3.71
N GLU A 75 0.25 12.73 -4.62
CA GLU A 75 -0.80 12.03 -5.35
C GLU A 75 -0.25 10.89 -6.24
N SER A 76 0.99 11.02 -6.70
CA SER A 76 1.64 9.98 -7.52
C SER A 76 1.99 8.71 -6.74
N LEU A 77 2.02 8.74 -5.40
CA LEU A 77 2.21 7.54 -4.58
C LEU A 77 1.04 6.55 -4.66
N CYS A 78 -0.13 6.98 -5.15
CA CYS A 78 -1.26 6.10 -5.37
C CYS A 78 -1.03 5.23 -6.61
N ASP A 79 -1.00 3.91 -6.39
CA ASP A 79 -0.88 2.91 -7.47
C ASP A 79 -2.19 2.61 -8.20
N GLY A 80 -3.34 3.06 -7.66
CA GLY A 80 -4.65 2.79 -8.23
C GLY A 80 -5.17 1.37 -7.95
N CYS A 81 -4.71 0.68 -6.92
CA CYS A 81 -5.17 -0.68 -6.60
C CYS A 81 -6.64 -0.78 -6.18
N GLY A 82 -7.27 0.32 -5.79
CA GLY A 82 -8.67 0.40 -5.36
C GLY A 82 -8.94 -0.11 -3.93
N LEU A 83 -7.95 -0.66 -3.23
CA LEU A 83 -8.17 -1.28 -1.92
C LEU A 83 -8.63 -0.30 -0.85
N CYS A 84 -8.05 0.91 -0.78
CA CYS A 84 -8.45 1.90 0.22
C CYS A 84 -9.90 2.41 0.01
N CYS A 85 -10.46 2.25 -1.20
CA CYS A 85 -11.82 2.64 -1.57
C CYS A 85 -12.85 1.50 -1.37
N LEU A 86 -12.45 0.35 -0.82
CA LEU A 86 -13.39 -0.69 -0.42
C LEU A 86 -14.01 -0.33 0.93
N GLN A 87 -15.25 -0.77 1.16
CA GLN A 87 -15.89 -0.69 2.46
C GLN A 87 -15.17 -1.57 3.46
N LYS A 88 -15.14 -1.14 4.72
CA LYS A 88 -14.44 -1.81 5.80
C LYS A 88 -15.35 -2.00 6.98
N LEU A 89 -15.21 -3.14 7.63
CA LEU A 89 -15.90 -3.45 8.87
C LEU A 89 -14.89 -3.51 10.01
N GLU A 90 -15.27 -2.99 11.16
CA GLU A 90 -14.46 -3.02 12.38
C GLU A 90 -15.08 -4.03 13.35
N ASP A 91 -14.26 -4.88 13.92
CA ASP A 91 -14.66 -5.82 14.94
C ASP A 91 -14.82 -5.07 16.27
N GLU A 92 -15.97 -5.24 16.92
CA GLU A 92 -16.29 -4.53 18.17
C GLU A 92 -15.48 -5.02 19.37
N ASP A 93 -14.96 -6.26 19.30
CA ASP A 93 -14.25 -6.88 20.41
C ASP A 93 -12.79 -6.44 20.47
N ASP A 94 -12.12 -6.35 19.31
CA ASP A 94 -10.67 -6.09 19.25
C ASP A 94 -10.28 -4.89 18.37
N ASN A 95 -11.26 -4.17 17.82
CA ASN A 95 -11.10 -3.05 16.87
C ASN A 95 -10.29 -3.42 15.61
N SER A 96 -10.28 -4.68 15.25
CA SER A 96 -9.67 -5.13 14.00
C SER A 96 -10.47 -4.65 12.80
N VAL A 97 -9.78 -4.13 11.80
CA VAL A 97 -10.38 -3.66 10.57
C VAL A 97 -10.31 -4.74 9.49
N TYR A 98 -11.43 -5.05 8.88
CA TYR A 98 -11.55 -6.02 7.80
C TYR A 98 -11.97 -5.32 6.51
N TYR A 99 -11.30 -5.64 5.43
CA TYR A 99 -11.69 -5.19 4.10
C TYR A 99 -12.77 -6.09 3.53
N THR A 100 -13.78 -5.48 2.93
CA THR A 100 -14.77 -6.19 2.11
C THR A 100 -14.39 -6.08 0.63
N ARG A 101 -15.07 -6.85 -0.24
CA ARG A 101 -15.00 -6.64 -1.69
C ARG A 101 -15.97 -5.58 -2.21
N ILE A 102 -16.67 -4.87 -1.34
CA ILE A 102 -17.71 -3.90 -1.68
C ILE A 102 -17.03 -2.55 -1.92
N ALA A 103 -17.18 -2.02 -3.11
CA ALA A 103 -16.54 -0.79 -3.53
C ALA A 103 -17.38 0.44 -3.18
N CYS A 104 -16.72 1.51 -2.72
CA CYS A 104 -17.33 2.82 -2.62
C CYS A 104 -18.10 3.18 -3.91
N LYS A 105 -19.28 3.80 -3.78
CA LYS A 105 -20.15 4.17 -4.90
C LYS A 105 -19.49 5.04 -5.98
N LEU A 106 -18.40 5.74 -5.66
CA LEU A 106 -17.63 6.54 -6.61
C LEU A 106 -16.47 5.77 -7.26
N LEU A 107 -16.20 4.53 -6.87
CA LEU A 107 -15.11 3.76 -7.46
C LEU A 107 -15.55 3.06 -8.74
N ASP A 108 -14.87 3.33 -9.85
CA ASP A 108 -15.05 2.55 -11.07
C ASP A 108 -14.48 1.14 -10.89
N LEU A 109 -15.32 0.12 -11.08
CA LEU A 109 -14.99 -1.28 -10.77
C LEU A 109 -13.96 -1.90 -11.73
N LYS A 110 -13.71 -1.27 -12.88
CA LYS A 110 -12.76 -1.73 -13.88
C LYS A 110 -11.41 -1.04 -13.77
N THR A 111 -11.45 0.29 -13.68
CA THR A 111 -10.23 1.11 -13.66
C THR A 111 -9.67 1.34 -12.26
N CYS A 112 -10.44 1.04 -11.21
CA CYS A 112 -10.11 1.36 -9.82
C CYS A 112 -9.87 2.87 -9.58
N GLN A 113 -10.44 3.73 -10.42
CA GLN A 113 -10.35 5.17 -10.30
C GLN A 113 -11.63 5.74 -9.67
N CYS A 114 -11.47 6.79 -8.87
CA CYS A 114 -12.62 7.54 -8.37
C CYS A 114 -13.25 8.33 -9.53
N THR A 115 -14.54 8.18 -9.74
CA THR A 115 -15.28 8.84 -10.84
C THR A 115 -15.44 10.34 -10.65
N ASP A 116 -15.33 10.82 -9.39
CA ASP A 116 -15.35 12.25 -9.06
C ASP A 116 -14.40 12.55 -7.89
N TYR A 117 -13.10 12.43 -8.15
CA TYR A 117 -12.06 12.60 -7.13
C TYR A 117 -12.05 14.01 -6.49
N PRO A 118 -12.20 15.11 -7.24
CA PRO A 118 -12.20 16.45 -6.65
C PRO A 118 -13.34 16.70 -5.67
N ASN A 119 -14.56 16.23 -6.00
CA ASN A 119 -15.76 16.50 -5.22
C ASN A 119 -16.21 15.30 -4.37
N ARG A 120 -15.36 14.27 -4.25
CA ARG A 120 -15.72 12.99 -3.61
C ARG A 120 -16.32 13.13 -2.22
N ARG A 121 -15.97 14.15 -1.47
CA ARG A 121 -16.47 14.38 -0.11
C ARG A 121 -17.88 14.96 -0.08
N ASP A 122 -18.32 15.58 -1.15
CA ASP A 122 -19.71 16.06 -1.26
C ASP A 122 -20.68 14.88 -1.41
N PHE A 123 -20.20 13.80 -2.05
CA PHE A 123 -20.98 12.57 -2.25
C PHE A 123 -20.72 11.51 -1.16
N VAL A 124 -19.53 11.44 -0.64
CA VAL A 124 -19.07 10.49 0.40
C VAL A 124 -18.39 11.29 1.50
N PRO A 125 -19.14 11.83 2.47
CA PRO A 125 -18.59 12.67 3.54
C PRO A 125 -17.50 11.97 4.35
N ASP A 126 -17.60 10.65 4.52
CA ASP A 126 -16.65 9.80 5.25
C ASP A 126 -15.44 9.38 4.37
N CYS A 127 -15.31 9.91 3.14
CA CYS A 127 -14.17 9.63 2.28
C CYS A 127 -12.87 10.05 2.96
N ILE A 128 -11.97 9.08 3.12
CA ILE A 128 -10.69 9.28 3.79
C ILE A 128 -9.78 10.11 2.90
N GLN A 129 -9.28 11.21 3.44
CA GLN A 129 -8.25 12.01 2.80
C GLN A 129 -6.90 11.68 3.43
N LEU A 130 -6.04 11.04 2.65
CA LEU A 130 -4.66 10.78 3.07
C LEU A 130 -3.87 12.09 2.99
N THR A 131 -3.18 12.43 4.06
CA THR A 131 -2.30 13.60 4.13
C THR A 131 -1.01 13.23 4.88
N PRO A 132 0.13 13.88 4.60
CA PRO A 132 1.38 13.61 5.31
C PRO A 132 1.24 13.67 6.84
N GLY A 133 0.45 14.62 7.36
CA GLY A 133 0.22 14.79 8.79
C GLY A 133 -0.56 13.66 9.47
N LYS A 134 -1.09 12.69 8.72
CA LYS A 134 -1.81 11.51 9.21
C LYS A 134 -1.06 10.20 8.97
N ALA A 135 0.23 10.26 8.69
CA ALA A 135 1.03 9.09 8.34
C ALA A 135 0.99 7.99 9.42
N ASP A 136 0.90 8.35 10.70
CA ASP A 136 0.80 7.40 11.82
C ASP A 136 -0.48 6.54 11.76
N GLU A 137 -1.51 7.02 11.08
CA GLU A 137 -2.79 6.33 10.90
C GLU A 137 -2.77 5.35 9.72
N PHE A 138 -1.70 5.28 8.92
CA PHE A 138 -1.65 4.49 7.68
C PHE A 138 -1.54 2.97 7.88
N LYS A 139 -1.48 2.50 9.12
CA LYS A 139 -1.38 1.06 9.44
C LYS A 139 -2.55 0.21 8.91
N TRP A 140 -3.72 0.84 8.74
CA TRP A 140 -4.88 0.17 8.15
C TRP A 140 -4.80 0.05 6.62
N LEU A 141 -3.95 0.86 5.95
CA LEU A 141 -3.71 0.73 4.51
C LEU A 141 -3.06 -0.62 4.20
N PRO A 142 -3.27 -1.16 2.98
CA PRO A 142 -2.61 -2.39 2.56
C PRO A 142 -1.09 -2.30 2.70
N PRO A 143 -0.41 -3.40 3.03
CA PRO A 143 1.06 -3.39 3.19
C PRO A 143 1.81 -3.06 1.89
N THR A 144 1.12 -3.12 0.75
CA THR A 144 1.64 -2.77 -0.58
C THR A 144 1.35 -1.32 -0.98
N CYS A 145 0.59 -0.57 -0.19
CA CYS A 145 0.20 0.80 -0.50
C CYS A 145 1.41 1.73 -0.52
N GLY A 146 1.59 2.51 -1.59
CA GLY A 146 2.71 3.45 -1.75
C GLY A 146 2.78 4.46 -0.61
N TYR A 147 1.67 5.03 -0.18
CA TYR A 147 1.63 5.96 0.96
C TYR A 147 2.14 5.30 2.25
N ARG A 148 1.70 4.08 2.55
CA ARG A 148 2.14 3.33 3.72
C ARG A 148 3.62 2.97 3.64
N LEU A 149 4.07 2.45 2.50
CA LEU A 149 5.47 2.07 2.30
C LEU A 149 6.40 3.26 2.52
N VAL A 150 6.11 4.40 1.89
CA VAL A 150 6.94 5.60 2.03
C VAL A 150 6.89 6.14 3.46
N SER A 151 5.74 6.11 4.15
CA SER A 151 5.63 6.51 5.56
C SER A 151 6.46 5.62 6.50
N GLU A 152 6.60 4.34 6.15
CA GLU A 152 7.42 3.37 6.89
C GLU A 152 8.91 3.39 6.46
N GLY A 153 9.32 4.32 5.59
CA GLY A 153 10.69 4.42 5.06
C GLY A 153 11.08 3.24 4.17
N LYS A 154 10.11 2.59 3.55
CA LYS A 154 10.30 1.45 2.64
C LYS A 154 10.28 1.92 1.19
N ASP A 155 10.96 1.16 0.32
CA ASP A 155 10.94 1.41 -1.11
C ASP A 155 9.63 0.91 -1.74
N LEU A 156 9.29 1.48 -2.91
CA LEU A 156 8.15 1.05 -3.69
C LEU A 156 8.44 -0.27 -4.41
N PRO A 157 7.45 -1.16 -4.55
CA PRO A 157 7.64 -2.44 -5.23
C PRO A 157 7.91 -2.26 -6.73
N LEU A 158 8.57 -3.25 -7.33
CA LEU A 158 9.01 -3.19 -8.73
C LEU A 158 7.87 -2.97 -9.74
N TRP A 159 6.66 -3.40 -9.40
CA TRP A 159 5.48 -3.19 -10.24
C TRP A 159 4.84 -1.81 -10.06
N HIS A 160 5.25 -1.03 -9.06
CA HIS A 160 4.69 0.31 -8.86
C HIS A 160 5.02 1.20 -10.06
N HIS A 161 4.04 1.94 -10.58
CA HIS A 161 4.20 2.73 -11.80
C HIS A 161 5.35 3.76 -11.73
N LEU A 162 5.67 4.29 -10.56
CA LEU A 162 6.83 5.17 -10.36
C LEU A 162 8.17 4.44 -10.55
N VAL A 163 8.18 3.11 -10.40
CA VAL A 163 9.37 2.27 -10.55
C VAL A 163 9.46 1.69 -11.96
N CYS A 164 8.38 1.08 -12.45
CA CYS A 164 8.36 0.41 -13.76
C CYS A 164 7.94 1.32 -14.92
N GLY A 165 7.33 2.48 -14.65
CA GLY A 165 6.83 3.40 -15.68
C GLY A 165 5.51 2.99 -16.32
N ASP A 166 4.87 1.91 -15.86
CA ASP A 166 3.61 1.39 -16.38
C ASP A 166 2.51 1.50 -15.32
N ARG A 167 1.48 2.32 -15.58
CA ARG A 167 0.35 2.51 -14.68
C ARG A 167 -0.58 1.29 -14.61
N ASP A 168 -0.56 0.43 -15.61
CA ASP A 168 -1.40 -0.77 -15.66
C ASP A 168 -0.74 -1.97 -14.98
N ALA A 169 0.53 -1.85 -14.57
CA ALA A 169 1.26 -2.93 -13.91
C ALA A 169 0.54 -3.43 -12.64
N VAL A 170 -0.09 -2.55 -11.85
CA VAL A 170 -0.89 -2.90 -10.67
C VAL A 170 -2.05 -3.86 -11.01
N HIS A 171 -2.60 -3.76 -12.22
CA HIS A 171 -3.65 -4.64 -12.72
C HIS A 171 -3.07 -5.96 -13.26
N HIS A 172 -1.99 -5.89 -14.02
CA HIS A 172 -1.30 -7.05 -14.60
C HIS A 172 -0.76 -7.99 -13.50
N GLU A 173 -0.19 -7.42 -12.44
CA GLU A 173 0.31 -8.16 -11.28
C GLU A 173 -0.80 -8.59 -10.30
N ARG A 174 -2.07 -8.33 -10.63
CA ARG A 174 -3.25 -8.70 -9.84
C ARG A 174 -3.27 -8.14 -8.42
N ILE A 175 -2.59 -7.04 -8.19
CA ILE A 175 -2.61 -6.29 -6.93
C ILE A 175 -3.93 -5.55 -6.79
N SER A 176 -4.39 -4.90 -7.86
CA SER A 176 -5.64 -4.15 -7.87
C SER A 176 -6.87 -5.03 -7.68
N GLN A 177 -7.96 -4.42 -7.27
CA GLN A 177 -9.26 -5.08 -7.13
C GLN A 177 -10.11 -5.03 -8.41
N SER A 178 -9.56 -4.58 -9.53
CA SER A 178 -10.25 -4.54 -10.82
C SER A 178 -10.94 -5.87 -11.15
N GLY A 179 -12.23 -5.82 -11.48
CA GLY A 179 -13.04 -6.99 -11.81
C GLY A 179 -13.34 -7.96 -10.66
N ARG A 180 -12.92 -7.65 -9.43
CA ARG A 180 -13.14 -8.49 -8.23
C ARG A 180 -14.05 -7.84 -7.19
N MET A 181 -14.49 -6.62 -7.45
CA MET A 181 -15.33 -5.83 -6.56
C MET A 181 -16.82 -5.98 -6.89
N LEU A 182 -17.64 -5.70 -5.89
CA LEU A 182 -19.09 -5.55 -6.01
C LEU A 182 -19.46 -4.08 -5.79
N ALA A 183 -20.44 -3.58 -6.53
CA ALA A 183 -20.94 -2.23 -6.31
C ALA A 183 -21.65 -2.13 -4.95
N GLU A 184 -21.42 -1.06 -4.19
CA GLU A 184 -22.01 -0.81 -2.88
C GLU A 184 -23.53 -1.04 -2.85
N GLY A 185 -24.25 -0.50 -3.84
CA GLY A 185 -25.71 -0.65 -3.93
C GLY A 185 -26.19 -2.04 -4.37
N SER A 186 -25.29 -2.99 -4.68
CA SER A 186 -25.68 -4.34 -5.11
C SER A 186 -25.76 -5.36 -3.97
N VAL A 187 -25.32 -4.99 -2.76
CA VAL A 187 -25.26 -5.85 -1.59
C VAL A 187 -25.90 -5.12 -0.42
N PRO A 188 -26.93 -5.71 0.25
CA PRO A 188 -27.46 -5.15 1.49
C PRO A 188 -26.36 -4.99 2.54
N GLU A 189 -26.41 -3.93 3.34
CA GLU A 189 -25.38 -3.66 4.35
C GLU A 189 -25.28 -4.76 5.39
N ASP A 190 -26.39 -5.37 5.75
CA ASP A 190 -26.45 -6.50 6.67
C ASP A 190 -25.70 -7.77 6.18
N ASP A 191 -25.45 -7.85 4.87
CA ASP A 191 -24.77 -8.99 4.26
C ASP A 191 -23.26 -8.71 4.02
N TRP A 192 -22.75 -7.53 4.39
CA TRP A 192 -21.35 -7.14 4.09
C TRP A 192 -20.32 -8.03 4.78
N GLU A 193 -20.66 -8.63 5.91
CA GLU A 193 -19.78 -9.59 6.60
C GLU A 193 -19.45 -10.83 5.77
N ASP A 194 -20.37 -11.25 4.89
CA ASP A 194 -20.15 -12.38 3.99
C ASP A 194 -19.16 -12.07 2.84
N HIS A 195 -18.79 -10.79 2.70
CA HIS A 195 -17.93 -10.29 1.65
C HIS A 195 -16.54 -9.86 2.12
N LEU A 196 -16.10 -10.31 3.29
CA LEU A 196 -14.76 -10.04 3.81
C LEU A 196 -13.69 -10.70 2.93
N ILE A 197 -12.57 -9.99 2.70
CA ILE A 197 -11.45 -10.47 1.90
C ILE A 197 -10.17 -10.63 2.71
N PHE A 198 -9.81 -9.67 3.56
CA PHE A 198 -8.66 -9.78 4.47
C PHE A 198 -8.77 -8.79 5.63
N ARG A 199 -7.98 -9.03 6.68
CA ARG A 199 -7.80 -8.14 7.82
C ARG A 199 -6.70 -7.11 7.50
N ALA A 200 -6.92 -5.84 7.84
CA ALA A 200 -5.90 -4.81 7.82
C ALA A 200 -4.87 -5.02 8.93
N GLY A 201 -3.61 -4.67 8.68
CA GLY A 201 -2.56 -4.78 9.72
C GLY A 201 -1.17 -5.00 9.19
#